data_228759d72e6adc3ec4fbf3d73c16cfa4
#
_entry.id   228759d72e6adc3ec4fbf3d73c16cfa4
#
_cell.length_a   1.000
_cell.length_b   1.000
_cell.length_c   1.000
_cell.angle_alpha   90.00
_cell.angle_beta   90.00
_cell.angle_gamma   90.00
#
_symmetry.space_group_name_H-M   'P 1'
#
loop_
_entity.id
_entity.type
_entity.pdbx_description
1 polymer ?
#
loop_
_entity_poly.entity_id
_entity_poly.type
_entity_poly.pdbx_seq_one_letter_code
_entity_poly.pdbx_strand_id
1 'polypeptide(L)'
;MINLYVATRVLTSVGTVLRTFWEQLVCRICGIPVEDVRAFKVDELCGHVEHELTENKKQTFLMCFLPFTMNFILSVCFLLGGAYKIVYIGDFKTLTGYLFFFLGISFAANCVPSFEDVLSFKDFFYSKDSNVVLKILLAPFFAVIYGFSILERYSLTFVAAIAFAIAFPYVFSYLFPVIISISQLLA
;
A
#
# COMPACT_ATOMS: atom_id res chain seq x y z
N MET A 1 20.28 8.71 0.00
CA MET A 1 18.92 8.15 -0.23
C MET A 1 18.09 8.09 1.05
N ILE A 2 18.68 7.73 2.20
CA ILE A 2 17.97 7.67 3.51
C ILE A 2 17.22 8.96 3.84
N ASN A 3 17.84 10.13 3.66
CA ASN A 3 17.20 11.42 3.95
C ASN A 3 15.94 11.69 3.09
N LEU A 4 15.95 11.28 1.83
CA LEU A 4 14.78 11.43 0.95
C LEU A 4 13.66 10.47 1.36
N TYR A 5 14.00 9.23 1.69
CA TYR A 5 13.06 8.24 2.18
C TYR A 5 12.35 8.71 3.46
N VAL A 6 13.13 9.13 4.46
CA VAL A 6 12.59 9.65 5.73
C VAL A 6 11.75 10.91 5.49
N ALA A 7 12.21 11.84 4.64
CA ALA A 7 11.45 13.05 4.32
C ALA A 7 10.08 12.73 3.71
N THR A 8 10.00 11.77 2.79
CA THR A 8 8.72 11.34 2.21
C THR A 8 7.81 10.67 3.24
N ARG A 9 8.36 9.87 4.17
CA ARG A 9 7.60 9.26 5.26
C ARG A 9 7.06 10.27 6.26
N VAL A 10 7.85 11.30 6.60
CA VAL A 10 7.40 12.40 7.45
C VAL A 10 6.33 13.24 6.74
N LEU A 11 6.52 13.55 5.46
CA LEU A 11 5.52 14.29 4.67
C LEU A 11 4.19 13.52 4.59
N THR A 12 4.24 12.21 4.47
CA THR A 12 3.06 11.32 4.43
C THR A 12 2.77 10.68 5.79
N SER A 13 2.96 11.43 6.87
CA SER A 13 2.93 10.94 8.26
C SER A 13 1.67 10.14 8.62
N VAL A 14 0.50 10.57 8.15
CA VAL A 14 -0.77 9.88 8.44
C VAL A 14 -0.76 8.45 7.88
N GLY A 15 -0.33 8.29 6.63
CA GLY A 15 -0.19 6.96 6.01
C GLY A 15 0.90 6.12 6.68
N THR A 16 2.02 6.75 7.07
CA THR A 16 3.14 6.11 7.77
C THR A 16 2.69 5.53 9.12
N VAL A 17 1.98 6.32 9.93
CA VAL A 17 1.46 5.87 11.24
C VAL A 17 0.46 4.72 11.08
N LEU A 18 -0.47 4.85 10.13
CA LEU A 18 -1.45 3.78 9.88
C LEU A 18 -0.79 2.50 9.38
N ARG A 19 0.21 2.59 8.51
CA ARG A 19 0.97 1.43 8.08
C ARG A 19 1.60 0.71 9.26
N THR A 20 2.36 1.43 10.08
CA THR A 20 2.99 0.90 11.30
C THR A 20 1.95 0.26 12.24
N PHE A 21 0.77 0.87 12.35
CA PHE A 21 -0.34 0.31 13.13
C PHE A 21 -0.82 -1.04 12.56
N TRP A 22 -1.00 -1.15 11.24
CA TRP A 22 -1.43 -2.40 10.61
C TRP A 22 -0.39 -3.50 10.75
N GLU A 23 0.88 -3.19 10.58
CA GLU A 23 1.99 -4.14 10.80
C GLU A 23 2.01 -4.64 12.24
N GLN A 24 1.90 -3.74 13.24
CA GLN A 24 1.78 -4.13 14.65
C GLN A 24 0.55 -5.00 14.93
N LEU A 25 -0.59 -4.67 14.31
CA LEU A 25 -1.81 -5.45 14.47
C LEU A 25 -1.62 -6.88 13.98
N VAL A 26 -0.97 -7.06 12.82
CA VAL A 26 -0.66 -8.40 12.30
C VAL A 26 0.28 -9.15 13.24
N CYS A 27 1.35 -8.51 13.71
CA CYS A 27 2.27 -9.12 14.67
C CYS A 27 1.53 -9.63 15.91
N ARG A 28 0.62 -8.82 16.47
CA ARG A 28 -0.19 -9.19 17.64
C ARG A 28 -1.14 -10.36 17.35
N ILE A 29 -1.84 -10.34 16.20
CA ILE A 29 -2.77 -11.41 15.81
C ILE A 29 -2.02 -12.72 15.57
N CYS A 30 -0.83 -12.64 14.99
CA CYS A 30 0.00 -13.81 14.66
C CYS A 30 0.89 -14.28 15.81
N GLY A 31 0.99 -13.52 16.91
CA GLY A 31 1.89 -13.82 18.04
C GLY A 31 3.37 -13.67 17.67
N ILE A 32 3.70 -12.79 16.70
CA ILE A 32 5.07 -12.53 16.27
C ILE A 32 5.68 -11.48 17.22
N PRO A 33 6.86 -11.75 17.83
CA PRO A 33 7.55 -10.78 18.66
C PRO A 33 7.92 -9.53 17.86
N VAL A 34 7.59 -8.37 18.41
CA VAL A 34 7.97 -7.06 17.86
C VAL A 34 9.22 -6.59 18.60
N GLU A 35 10.29 -6.33 17.84
CA GLU A 35 11.57 -5.85 18.41
C GLU A 35 11.55 -4.33 18.57
N ASP A 36 11.13 -3.59 17.54
CA ASP A 36 11.09 -2.13 17.55
C ASP A 36 10.00 -1.57 16.63
N VAL A 37 9.52 -0.37 16.96
CA VAL A 37 8.51 0.35 16.18
C VAL A 37 9.12 1.63 15.63
N ARG A 38 9.37 1.68 14.33
CA ARG A 38 10.15 2.74 13.69
C ARG A 38 9.29 3.71 12.87
N ALA A 39 8.20 4.22 13.44
CA ALA A 39 7.30 5.12 12.74
C ALA A 39 8.02 6.35 12.15
N PHE A 40 8.95 6.96 12.88
CA PHE A 40 9.67 8.18 12.47
C PHE A 40 11.18 8.16 12.79
N LYS A 41 11.79 6.99 12.94
CA LYS A 41 13.24 6.91 13.08
C LYS A 41 13.95 7.22 11.76
N VAL A 42 15.11 7.89 11.85
CA VAL A 42 15.92 8.26 10.68
C VAL A 42 16.80 7.08 10.28
N ASP A 43 16.17 6.03 9.74
CA ASP A 43 16.83 4.83 9.25
C ASP A 43 16.10 4.25 8.02
N GLU A 44 16.61 3.13 7.50
CA GLU A 44 16.05 2.47 6.31
C GLU A 44 14.68 1.83 6.56
N LEU A 45 14.33 1.58 7.82
CA LEU A 45 13.05 1.00 8.23
C LEU A 45 12.04 2.05 8.74
N CYS A 46 12.26 3.33 8.44
CA CYS A 46 11.32 4.39 8.80
C CYS A 46 9.91 4.08 8.27
N GLY A 47 8.94 4.03 9.15
CA GLY A 47 7.55 3.71 8.82
C GLY A 47 7.22 2.22 8.81
N HIS A 48 8.10 1.38 9.37
CA HIS A 48 7.92 -0.06 9.53
C HIS A 48 8.05 -0.51 10.98
N VAL A 49 7.64 -1.75 11.21
CA VAL A 49 7.82 -2.48 12.46
C VAL A 49 8.91 -3.52 12.25
N GLU A 50 9.94 -3.48 13.10
CA GLU A 50 10.97 -4.52 13.15
C GLU A 50 10.43 -5.70 13.96
N HIS A 51 10.38 -6.86 13.36
CA HIS A 51 9.84 -8.07 13.95
C HIS A 51 10.68 -9.30 13.58
N GLU A 52 10.57 -10.36 14.37
CA GLU A 52 11.22 -11.63 14.04
C GLU A 52 10.68 -12.22 12.73
N LEU A 53 11.58 -12.80 11.94
CA LEU A 53 11.20 -13.50 10.70
C LEU A 53 10.41 -14.76 11.06
N THR A 54 9.28 -14.93 10.40
CA THR A 54 8.44 -16.11 10.60
C THR A 54 8.57 -17.10 9.44
N GLU A 55 8.68 -18.37 9.77
CA GLU A 55 8.66 -19.45 8.78
C GLU A 55 7.23 -19.84 8.36
N ASN A 56 6.22 -19.30 9.04
CA ASN A 56 4.83 -19.62 8.78
C ASN A 56 4.29 -18.84 7.57
N LYS A 57 4.02 -19.58 6.51
CA LYS A 57 3.52 -19.09 5.21
C LYS A 57 2.30 -18.17 5.30
N LYS A 58 1.36 -18.48 6.20
CA LYS A 58 0.14 -17.66 6.39
C LYS A 58 0.46 -16.33 7.07
N GLN A 59 1.38 -16.35 8.02
CA GLN A 59 1.81 -15.14 8.74
C GLN A 59 2.56 -14.20 7.79
N THR A 60 3.53 -14.72 7.01
CA THR A 60 4.26 -13.95 6.00
C THR A 60 3.32 -13.33 4.96
N PHE A 61 2.33 -14.09 4.48
CA PHE A 61 1.31 -13.56 3.58
C PHE A 61 0.52 -12.42 4.23
N LEU A 62 0.08 -12.59 5.48
CA LEU A 62 -0.72 -11.60 6.18
C LEU A 62 0.06 -10.32 6.47
N MET A 63 1.37 -10.43 6.78
CA MET A 63 2.27 -9.29 6.97
C MET A 63 2.37 -8.40 5.72
N CYS A 64 2.48 -9.02 4.54
CA CYS A 64 2.53 -8.26 3.28
C CYS A 64 1.14 -7.74 2.86
N PHE A 65 0.10 -8.58 3.02
CA PHE A 65 -1.19 -8.34 2.40
C PHE A 65 -2.07 -7.36 3.17
N LEU A 66 -2.11 -7.45 4.50
CA LEU A 66 -3.04 -6.65 5.30
C LEU A 66 -2.68 -5.16 5.30
N PRO A 67 -1.43 -4.74 5.59
CA PRO A 67 -1.05 -3.32 5.52
C PRO A 67 -1.26 -2.73 4.12
N PHE A 68 -0.88 -3.50 3.07
CA PHE A 68 -1.10 -3.11 1.68
C PHE A 68 -2.58 -2.86 1.39
N THR A 69 -3.44 -3.83 1.69
CA THR A 69 -4.85 -3.77 1.35
C THR A 69 -5.56 -2.65 2.10
N MET A 70 -5.31 -2.51 3.39
CA MET A 70 -5.96 -1.50 4.23
C MET A 70 -5.58 -0.08 3.80
N ASN A 71 -4.29 0.19 3.59
CA ASN A 71 -3.87 1.50 3.11
C ASN A 71 -4.32 1.77 1.68
N PHE A 72 -4.36 0.76 0.80
CA PHE A 72 -4.88 0.91 -0.56
C PHE A 72 -6.38 1.26 -0.57
N ILE A 73 -7.20 0.57 0.23
CA ILE A 73 -8.64 0.87 0.37
C ILE A 73 -8.83 2.31 0.87
N LEU A 74 -8.10 2.71 1.92
CA LEU A 74 -8.16 4.09 2.43
C LEU A 74 -7.74 5.10 1.37
N SER A 75 -6.66 4.82 0.63
CA SER A 75 -6.23 5.67 -0.48
C SER A 75 -7.34 5.88 -1.50
N VAL A 76 -7.95 4.80 -1.98
CA VAL A 76 -9.06 4.85 -2.94
C VAL A 76 -10.24 5.66 -2.40
N CYS A 77 -10.66 5.41 -1.15
CA CYS A 77 -11.77 6.15 -0.53
C CYS A 77 -11.51 7.66 -0.47
N PHE A 78 -10.31 8.07 -0.07
CA PHE A 78 -9.96 9.49 0.02
C PHE A 78 -9.72 10.13 -1.36
N LEU A 79 -9.15 9.41 -2.32
CA LEU A 79 -8.97 9.90 -3.68
C LEU A 79 -10.29 10.08 -4.43
N LEU A 80 -11.30 9.24 -4.16
CA LEU A 80 -12.65 9.44 -4.69
C LEU A 80 -13.23 10.81 -4.28
N GLY A 81 -12.99 11.24 -3.03
CA GLY A 81 -13.43 12.56 -2.59
C GLY A 81 -12.51 13.71 -3.02
N GLY A 82 -11.19 13.50 -2.98
CA GLY A 82 -10.18 14.54 -3.20
C GLY A 82 -9.75 14.67 -4.66
N ALA A 83 -9.23 13.61 -5.25
CA ALA A 83 -8.71 13.64 -6.62
C ALA A 83 -9.83 13.89 -7.65
N TYR A 84 -11.00 13.33 -7.43
CA TYR A 84 -12.13 13.55 -8.33
C TYR A 84 -12.55 15.03 -8.36
N LYS A 85 -12.62 15.68 -7.18
CA LYS A 85 -12.94 17.12 -7.10
C LYS A 85 -11.86 18.00 -7.71
N ILE A 86 -10.60 17.79 -7.34
CA ILE A 86 -9.50 18.69 -7.73
C ILE A 86 -9.07 18.42 -9.17
N VAL A 87 -8.79 17.15 -9.53
CA VAL A 87 -8.15 16.80 -10.79
C VAL A 87 -9.16 16.65 -11.93
N TYR A 88 -10.35 16.09 -11.64
CA TYR A 88 -11.35 15.81 -12.67
C TYR A 88 -12.35 16.95 -12.86
N ILE A 89 -12.90 17.49 -11.77
CA ILE A 89 -13.89 18.59 -11.82
C ILE A 89 -13.19 19.97 -11.89
N GLY A 90 -11.95 20.11 -11.38
CA GLY A 90 -11.23 21.39 -11.32
C GLY A 90 -11.75 22.32 -10.22
N ASP A 91 -12.36 21.78 -9.17
CA ASP A 91 -12.80 22.57 -8.00
C ASP A 91 -11.65 22.82 -7.04
N PHE A 92 -10.96 23.94 -7.26
CA PHE A 92 -9.84 24.37 -6.42
C PHE A 92 -10.26 25.23 -5.20
N LYS A 93 -11.55 25.45 -4.97
CA LYS A 93 -12.04 26.33 -3.90
C LYS A 93 -12.27 25.58 -2.59
N THR A 94 -12.42 24.28 -2.64
CA THR A 94 -12.84 23.48 -1.49
C THR A 94 -11.65 22.94 -0.70
N LEU A 95 -11.39 23.47 0.50
CA LEU A 95 -10.30 23.02 1.38
C LEU A 95 -10.37 21.50 1.69
N THR A 96 -11.59 20.96 1.87
CA THR A 96 -11.79 19.52 2.10
C THR A 96 -11.31 18.65 0.93
N GLY A 97 -11.39 19.15 -0.31
CA GLY A 97 -10.85 18.48 -1.48
C GLY A 97 -9.33 18.29 -1.37
N TYR A 98 -8.61 19.33 -1.01
CA TYR A 98 -7.15 19.25 -0.81
C TYR A 98 -6.77 18.33 0.33
N LEU A 99 -7.49 18.37 1.46
CA LEU A 99 -7.26 17.49 2.59
C LEU A 99 -7.42 16.01 2.16
N PHE A 100 -8.50 15.69 1.47
CA PHE A 100 -8.77 14.34 1.00
C PHE A 100 -7.76 13.88 -0.05
N PHE A 101 -7.37 14.77 -0.95
CA PHE A 101 -6.33 14.49 -1.95
C PHE A 101 -4.99 14.17 -1.29
N PHE A 102 -4.59 14.99 -0.32
CA PHE A 102 -3.37 14.77 0.45
C PHE A 102 -3.40 13.46 1.24
N LEU A 103 -4.51 13.16 1.95
CA LEU A 103 -4.69 11.91 2.68
C LEU A 103 -4.64 10.70 1.73
N GLY A 104 -5.29 10.79 0.59
CA GLY A 104 -5.26 9.74 -0.42
C GLY A 104 -3.86 9.44 -0.93
N ILE A 105 -3.05 10.48 -1.22
CA ILE A 105 -1.63 10.33 -1.59
C ILE A 105 -0.83 9.74 -0.42
N SER A 106 -1.09 10.21 0.80
CA SER A 106 -0.40 9.73 2.01
C SER A 106 -0.60 8.23 2.20
N PHE A 107 -1.83 7.73 2.05
CA PHE A 107 -2.10 6.30 2.13
C PHE A 107 -1.52 5.52 0.95
N ALA A 108 -1.62 6.03 -0.29
CA ALA A 108 -1.04 5.40 -1.46
C ALA A 108 0.49 5.22 -1.35
N ALA A 109 1.19 6.25 -0.89
CA ALA A 109 2.64 6.22 -0.71
C ALA A 109 3.10 5.22 0.37
N ASN A 110 2.19 4.87 1.30
CA ASN A 110 2.45 3.98 2.42
C ASN A 110 1.72 2.63 2.32
N CYS A 111 1.16 2.27 1.17
CA CYS A 111 0.52 0.96 1.02
C CYS A 111 1.51 -0.17 0.73
N VAL A 112 2.69 0.15 0.19
CA VAL A 112 3.67 -0.85 -0.27
C VAL A 112 4.33 -1.55 0.91
N PRO A 113 4.36 -2.90 0.99
CA PRO A 113 5.07 -3.64 2.02
C PRO A 113 6.59 -3.41 1.94
N SER A 114 7.32 -3.70 3.03
CA SER A 114 8.77 -3.59 3.04
C SER A 114 9.41 -4.53 2.02
N PHE A 115 10.57 -4.15 1.52
CA PHE A 115 11.29 -5.01 0.57
C PHE A 115 11.68 -6.36 1.21
N GLU A 116 11.97 -6.38 2.50
CA GLU A 116 12.32 -7.59 3.27
C GLU A 116 11.14 -8.54 3.41
N ASP A 117 9.95 -8.03 3.74
CA ASP A 117 8.73 -8.83 3.81
C ASP A 117 8.37 -9.44 2.46
N VAL A 118 8.56 -8.68 1.38
CA VAL A 118 8.29 -9.17 0.02
C VAL A 118 9.30 -10.21 -0.42
N LEU A 119 10.57 -10.12 0.00
CA LEU A 119 11.57 -11.16 -0.22
C LEU A 119 11.20 -12.44 0.52
N SER A 120 10.82 -12.36 1.78
CA SER A 120 10.35 -13.51 2.57
C SER A 120 9.13 -14.16 1.92
N PHE A 121 8.20 -13.36 1.41
CA PHE A 121 7.04 -13.86 0.66
C PHE A 121 7.44 -14.51 -0.69
N LYS A 122 8.46 -14.00 -1.38
CA LYS A 122 9.01 -14.57 -2.60
C LYS A 122 9.59 -15.96 -2.34
N ASP A 123 10.39 -16.14 -1.30
CA ASP A 123 11.00 -17.42 -0.97
C ASP A 123 9.93 -18.48 -0.66
N PHE A 124 8.87 -18.06 0.03
CA PHE A 124 7.69 -18.89 0.19
C PHE A 124 7.00 -19.22 -1.13
N PHE A 125 6.78 -18.24 -2.00
CA PHE A 125 6.08 -18.43 -3.28
C PHE A 125 6.81 -19.41 -4.19
N TYR A 126 8.16 -19.39 -4.21
CA TYR A 126 8.99 -20.27 -5.01
C TYR A 126 9.34 -21.61 -4.33
N SER A 127 8.93 -21.83 -3.07
CA SER A 127 9.19 -23.10 -2.37
C SER A 127 8.58 -24.29 -3.13
N LYS A 128 9.27 -25.45 -3.08
CA LYS A 128 8.83 -26.67 -3.78
C LYS A 128 7.49 -27.22 -3.26
N ASP A 129 7.17 -26.93 -2.01
CA ASP A 129 5.99 -27.45 -1.30
C ASP A 129 4.71 -26.65 -1.53
N SER A 130 4.75 -25.57 -2.29
CA SER A 130 3.59 -24.72 -2.54
C SER A 130 2.79 -25.22 -3.76
N ASN A 131 1.46 -25.19 -3.62
CA ASN A 131 0.54 -25.63 -4.67
C ASN A 131 0.69 -24.78 -5.95
N VAL A 132 0.90 -25.45 -7.09
CA VAL A 132 1.12 -24.81 -8.40
C VAL A 132 -0.06 -23.91 -8.81
N VAL A 133 -1.30 -24.34 -8.52
CA VAL A 133 -2.51 -23.55 -8.83
C VAL A 133 -2.51 -22.24 -8.06
N LEU A 134 -2.13 -22.27 -6.78
CA LEU A 134 -2.02 -21.09 -5.95
C LEU A 134 -0.93 -20.13 -6.45
N LYS A 135 0.20 -20.68 -6.93
CA LYS A 135 1.27 -19.90 -7.54
C LYS A 135 0.79 -19.12 -8.77
N ILE A 136 0.07 -19.79 -9.67
CA ILE A 136 -0.44 -19.16 -10.90
C ILE A 136 -1.46 -18.07 -10.55
N LEU A 137 -2.36 -18.33 -9.60
CA LEU A 137 -3.38 -17.37 -9.19
C LEU A 137 -2.79 -16.12 -8.51
N LEU A 138 -1.77 -16.30 -7.67
CA LEU A 138 -1.13 -15.19 -6.93
C LEU A 138 -0.01 -14.51 -7.71
N ALA A 139 0.47 -15.10 -8.82
CA ALA A 139 1.59 -14.54 -9.60
C ALA A 139 1.39 -13.09 -10.03
N PRO A 140 0.25 -12.67 -10.62
CA PRO A 140 0.05 -11.28 -11.04
C PRO A 140 0.05 -10.33 -9.84
N PHE A 141 -0.56 -10.73 -8.73
CA PHE A 141 -0.58 -9.96 -7.51
C PHE A 141 0.81 -9.81 -6.90
N PHE A 142 1.58 -10.90 -6.85
CA PHE A 142 2.97 -10.90 -6.40
C PHE A 142 3.84 -10.00 -7.28
N ALA A 143 3.69 -10.05 -8.61
CA ALA A 143 4.45 -9.21 -9.52
C ALA A 143 4.21 -7.71 -9.28
N VAL A 144 2.96 -7.32 -9.00
CA VAL A 144 2.60 -5.94 -8.65
C VAL A 144 3.26 -5.52 -7.34
N ILE A 145 3.11 -6.30 -6.27
CA ILE A 145 3.70 -5.99 -4.96
C ILE A 145 5.23 -5.93 -5.06
N TYR A 146 5.85 -6.88 -5.74
CA TYR A 146 7.30 -6.92 -5.92
C TYR A 146 7.80 -5.70 -6.72
N GLY A 147 7.10 -5.32 -7.78
CA GLY A 147 7.42 -4.11 -8.55
C GLY A 147 7.34 -2.84 -7.69
N PHE A 148 6.29 -2.71 -6.87
CA PHE A 148 6.14 -1.57 -5.96
C PHE A 148 7.19 -1.58 -4.83
N SER A 149 7.58 -2.73 -4.29
CA SER A 149 8.63 -2.80 -3.27
C SER A 149 10.01 -2.34 -3.80
N ILE A 150 10.27 -2.55 -5.10
CA ILE A 150 11.45 -1.97 -5.76
C ILE A 150 11.38 -0.44 -5.76
N LEU A 151 10.21 0.15 -6.06
CA LEU A 151 10.02 1.61 -6.00
C LEU A 151 10.25 2.15 -4.58
N GLU A 152 9.84 1.40 -3.55
CA GLU A 152 10.09 1.76 -2.16
C GLU A 152 11.59 1.81 -1.85
N ARG A 153 12.35 0.79 -2.26
CA ARG A 153 13.80 0.75 -2.09
C ARG A 153 14.52 1.98 -2.66
N TYR A 154 13.99 2.53 -3.76
CA TYR A 154 14.53 3.74 -4.40
C TYR A 154 13.85 5.03 -3.92
N SER A 155 12.99 4.99 -2.91
CA SER A 155 12.22 6.15 -2.41
C SER A 155 11.29 6.79 -3.45
N LEU A 156 10.85 6.01 -4.44
CA LEU A 156 10.00 6.49 -5.54
C LEU A 156 8.50 6.27 -5.28
N THR A 157 8.13 5.67 -4.16
CA THR A 157 6.73 5.39 -3.82
C THR A 157 5.88 6.65 -3.74
N PHE A 158 6.44 7.77 -3.26
CA PHE A 158 5.74 9.04 -3.20
C PHE A 158 5.42 9.60 -4.59
N VAL A 159 6.38 9.52 -5.53
CA VAL A 159 6.17 9.95 -6.93
C VAL A 159 5.12 9.06 -7.60
N ALA A 160 5.20 7.75 -7.39
CA ALA A 160 4.21 6.79 -7.90
C ALA A 160 2.81 7.05 -7.31
N ALA A 161 2.71 7.41 -6.02
CA ALA A 161 1.45 7.76 -5.37
C ALA A 161 0.82 9.04 -5.96
N ILE A 162 1.63 10.06 -6.27
CA ILE A 162 1.14 11.27 -6.95
C ILE A 162 0.65 10.93 -8.36
N ALA A 163 1.43 10.17 -9.13
CA ALA A 163 1.02 9.73 -10.48
C ALA A 163 -0.29 8.92 -10.44
N PHE A 164 -0.42 8.00 -9.46
CA PHE A 164 -1.64 7.26 -9.22
C PHE A 164 -2.81 8.18 -8.87
N ALA A 165 -2.63 9.14 -7.96
CA ALA A 165 -3.68 10.07 -7.54
C ALA A 165 -4.19 10.96 -8.69
N ILE A 166 -3.31 11.35 -9.63
CA ILE A 166 -3.70 12.10 -10.83
C ILE A 166 -4.43 11.21 -11.85
N ALA A 167 -3.95 9.99 -12.07
CA ALA A 167 -4.54 9.07 -13.03
C ALA A 167 -5.88 8.47 -12.55
N PHE A 168 -6.01 8.28 -11.24
CA PHE A 168 -7.12 7.57 -10.60
C PHE A 168 -8.52 8.07 -11.02
N PRO A 169 -8.85 9.39 -10.98
CA PRO A 169 -10.19 9.85 -11.31
C PRO A 169 -10.57 9.58 -12.77
N TYR A 170 -9.61 9.60 -13.69
CA TYR A 170 -9.85 9.28 -15.11
C TYR A 170 -10.12 7.79 -15.30
N VAL A 171 -9.31 6.94 -14.67
CA VAL A 171 -9.51 5.48 -14.72
C VAL A 171 -10.84 5.11 -14.07
N PHE A 172 -11.17 5.70 -12.94
CA PHE A 172 -12.42 5.46 -12.23
C PHE A 172 -13.63 5.89 -13.07
N SER A 173 -13.61 7.08 -13.66
CA SER A 173 -14.72 7.58 -14.49
C SER A 173 -14.94 6.74 -15.75
N TYR A 174 -13.90 6.09 -16.26
CA TYR A 174 -14.01 5.16 -17.40
C TYR A 174 -14.57 3.79 -16.97
N LEU A 175 -14.12 3.26 -15.83
CA LEU A 175 -14.51 1.92 -15.36
C LEU A 175 -15.89 1.90 -14.69
N PHE A 176 -16.30 2.98 -14.05
CA PHE A 176 -17.54 3.04 -13.27
C PHE A 176 -18.80 2.74 -14.11
N PRO A 177 -19.00 3.31 -15.31
CA PRO A 177 -20.13 2.97 -16.19
C PRO A 177 -20.14 1.51 -16.60
N VAL A 178 -18.95 0.92 -16.86
CA VAL A 178 -18.82 -0.50 -17.24
C VAL A 178 -19.25 -1.40 -16.07
N ILE A 179 -18.84 -1.09 -14.85
CA ILE A 179 -19.22 -1.85 -13.66
C ILE A 179 -20.73 -1.82 -13.45
N ILE A 180 -21.36 -0.63 -13.60
CA ILE A 180 -22.83 -0.49 -13.50
C ILE A 180 -23.53 -1.33 -14.58
N SER A 181 -23.06 -1.28 -15.83
CA SER A 181 -23.65 -2.06 -16.92
C SER A 181 -23.58 -3.57 -16.67
N ILE A 182 -22.45 -4.05 -16.15
CA ILE A 182 -22.29 -5.47 -15.78
C ILE A 182 -23.22 -5.84 -14.62
N SER A 183 -23.35 -4.99 -13.61
CA SER A 183 -24.25 -5.27 -12.48
C SER A 183 -25.72 -5.34 -12.87
N GLN A 184 -26.14 -4.52 -13.85
CA GLN A 184 -27.49 -4.56 -14.40
C GLN A 184 -27.76 -5.78 -15.28
N LEU A 185 -26.70 -6.35 -15.91
CA LEU A 185 -26.82 -7.59 -16.69
C LEU A 185 -26.91 -8.85 -15.81
N LEU A 186 -26.42 -8.76 -14.56
CA LEU A 186 -26.40 -9.87 -13.61
C LEU A 186 -27.61 -9.87 -12.65
N ALA A 187 -28.38 -8.79 -12.61
CA ALA A 187 -29.62 -8.63 -11.81
C ALA A 187 -30.84 -9.02 -12.60
#